data_b8d67174447c2dab61eea7b23f7a3661
#
_entry.id   b8d67174447c2dab61eea7b23f7a3661
#
_cell.length_a   1.000
_cell.length_b   1.000
_cell.length_c   1.000
_cell.angle_alpha   90.00
_cell.angle_beta   90.00
_cell.angle_gamma   90.00
#
_symmetry.space_group_name_H-M   'P 1'
#
loop_
_entity.id
_entity.type
_entity.pdbx_description
1 polymer ?
#
loop_
_entity_poly.entity_id
_entity_poly.type
_entity_poly.pdbx_seq_one_letter_code
_entity_poly.pdbx_strand_id
1 'polypeptide(L)'
;MIKSGIELGVAGATLPGQSTCGDQYVYETFAGRVLLALIDGIGHGPEAAAAAEAACAILKTHAAEPVIALAELCHDGLRFTRGVVMSLAAFELEHNLLTWLGIGNVQGVLRRFGLPLDGTEELLMLRAGVVGSQLPPLRASVLPVAPGDTLVLATDGVQSGFAPRISSTEDPQRTARAILNGYNKGTDDALVLVARYQGHFTDGNHEINN
;
A
#
# COMPACT_ATOMS: atom_id res chain seq x y z
N MET A 1 4.36 23.48 -7.93
CA MET A 1 4.34 22.28 -7.06
C MET A 1 3.48 21.26 -7.77
N ILE A 2 4.07 20.16 -8.23
CA ILE A 2 3.29 19.04 -8.80
C ILE A 2 2.43 18.52 -7.66
N LYS A 3 1.10 18.71 -7.74
CA LYS A 3 0.19 18.04 -6.81
C LYS A 3 0.38 16.54 -7.01
N SER A 4 0.72 15.82 -5.97
CA SER A 4 0.76 14.36 -6.01
C SER A 4 -0.59 13.87 -6.50
N GLY A 5 -0.62 13.03 -7.55
CA GLY A 5 -1.85 12.47 -8.10
C GLY A 5 -2.56 11.50 -7.14
N ILE A 6 -2.12 11.46 -5.89
CA ILE A 6 -2.64 10.59 -4.81
C ILE A 6 -2.87 11.42 -3.55
N GLU A 7 -4.06 11.31 -2.97
CA GLU A 7 -4.33 11.71 -1.58
C GLU A 7 -4.11 10.50 -0.67
N LEU A 8 -3.34 10.69 0.40
CA LEU A 8 -2.93 9.62 1.31
C LEU A 8 -3.51 9.79 2.71
N GLY A 9 -3.94 8.70 3.31
CA GLY A 9 -4.28 8.60 4.73
C GLY A 9 -3.67 7.34 5.33
N VAL A 10 -3.10 7.45 6.54
CA VAL A 10 -2.48 6.31 7.24
C VAL A 10 -2.93 6.29 8.69
N ALA A 11 -3.27 5.11 9.19
CA ALA A 11 -3.59 4.90 10.60
C ALA A 11 -3.01 3.57 11.09
N GLY A 12 -2.35 3.57 12.24
CA GLY A 12 -1.73 2.39 12.81
C GLY A 12 -1.89 2.29 14.32
N ALA A 13 -1.74 1.09 14.82
CA ALA A 13 -1.73 0.76 16.24
C ALA A 13 -0.66 -0.32 16.51
N THR A 14 0.19 -0.07 17.49
CA THR A 14 1.18 -1.05 17.94
C THR A 14 0.51 -2.06 18.87
N LEU A 15 0.95 -3.31 18.82
CA LEU A 15 0.50 -4.39 19.72
C LEU A 15 0.58 -3.94 21.18
N PRO A 16 -0.48 -4.08 21.98
CA PRO A 16 -0.48 -3.70 23.37
C PRO A 16 0.69 -4.35 24.15
N GLY A 17 1.46 -3.52 24.86
CA GLY A 17 2.64 -3.95 25.61
C GLY A 17 3.96 -3.90 24.81
N GLN A 18 3.93 -3.63 23.52
CA GLN A 18 5.12 -3.38 22.70
C GLN A 18 5.38 -1.88 22.57
N SER A 19 6.65 -1.49 22.48
CA SER A 19 7.08 -0.11 22.23
C SER A 19 7.45 0.16 20.78
N THR A 20 7.53 -0.90 19.96
CA THR A 20 7.98 -0.82 18.56
C THR A 20 7.01 -1.58 17.69
N CYS A 21 6.52 -0.94 16.64
CA CYS A 21 5.62 -1.52 15.64
C CYS A 21 6.42 -2.23 14.56
N GLY A 22 6.06 -3.48 14.24
CA GLY A 22 6.64 -4.26 13.13
C GLY A 22 6.11 -3.83 11.77
N ASP A 23 4.99 -3.12 11.74
CA ASP A 23 4.36 -2.65 10.50
C ASP A 23 4.92 -1.31 10.05
N GLN A 24 5.20 -1.19 8.76
CA GLN A 24 5.73 0.01 8.12
C GLN A 24 5.06 0.28 6.78
N TYR A 25 5.18 1.51 6.26
CA TYR A 25 4.71 1.85 4.93
C TYR A 25 5.73 2.70 4.17
N VAL A 26 5.61 2.69 2.85
CA VAL A 26 6.35 3.55 1.93
C VAL A 26 5.35 4.34 1.09
N TYR A 27 5.64 5.61 0.91
CA TYR A 27 5.03 6.52 -0.06
C TYR A 27 6.14 7.30 -0.73
N GLU A 28 6.39 7.01 -2.00
CA GLU A 28 7.42 7.69 -2.80
C GLU A 28 6.84 8.16 -4.12
N THR A 29 7.24 9.36 -4.53
CA THR A 29 6.85 9.96 -5.81
C THR A 29 8.07 10.12 -6.70
N PHE A 30 8.00 9.63 -7.92
CA PHE A 30 9.11 9.70 -8.86
C PHE A 30 8.59 9.80 -10.30
N ALA A 31 9.00 10.85 -11.03
CA ALA A 31 8.79 11.00 -12.48
C ALA A 31 7.38 10.58 -12.98
N GLY A 32 6.31 11.11 -12.38
CA GLY A 32 4.92 10.78 -12.77
C GLY A 32 4.42 9.44 -12.25
N ARG A 33 5.18 8.79 -11.35
CA ARG A 33 4.83 7.54 -10.68
C ARG A 33 4.71 7.75 -9.17
N VAL A 34 3.80 7.01 -8.53
CA VAL A 34 3.68 6.94 -7.07
C VAL A 34 3.81 5.50 -6.64
N LEU A 35 4.82 5.20 -5.82
CA LEU A 35 4.99 3.90 -5.17
C LEU A 35 4.40 3.93 -3.77
N LEU A 36 3.54 2.97 -3.49
CA LEU A 36 3.01 2.66 -2.18
C LEU A 36 3.44 1.25 -1.79
N ALA A 37 3.78 1.06 -0.53
CA ALA A 37 3.97 -0.25 0.06
C ALA A 37 3.39 -0.29 1.46
N LEU A 38 2.80 -1.41 1.84
CA LEU A 38 2.50 -1.76 3.21
C LEU A 38 3.27 -3.02 3.55
N ILE A 39 4.00 -3.00 4.66
CA ILE A 39 5.01 -3.98 5.03
C ILE A 39 4.74 -4.41 6.46
N ASP A 40 4.74 -5.72 6.69
CA ASP A 40 4.59 -6.33 8.01
C ASP A 40 5.82 -7.23 8.24
N GLY A 41 6.60 -6.90 9.27
CA GLY A 41 7.78 -7.67 9.70
C GLY A 41 7.37 -8.94 10.44
N ILE A 42 7.92 -10.09 10.03
CA ILE A 42 7.53 -11.39 10.63
C ILE A 42 7.72 -11.42 12.15
N GLY A 43 6.58 -11.57 12.86
CA GLY A 43 6.49 -11.53 14.31
C GLY A 43 6.23 -10.11 14.82
N HIS A 44 6.72 -9.76 15.99
CA HIS A 44 6.52 -8.45 16.61
C HIS A 44 7.80 -7.96 17.31
N GLY A 45 7.82 -6.68 17.67
CA GLY A 45 8.90 -6.06 18.41
C GLY A 45 10.11 -5.68 17.55
N PRO A 46 11.30 -5.46 18.15
CA PRO A 46 12.44 -4.82 17.49
C PRO A 46 12.98 -5.55 16.25
N GLU A 47 12.95 -6.87 16.21
CA GLU A 47 13.48 -7.64 15.07
C GLU A 47 12.53 -7.60 13.86
N ALA A 48 11.21 -7.60 14.10
CA ALA A 48 10.21 -7.39 13.05
C ALA A 48 10.31 -5.97 12.48
N ALA A 49 10.40 -4.97 13.37
CA ALA A 49 10.59 -3.59 12.97
C ALA A 49 11.87 -3.37 12.14
N ALA A 50 13.01 -3.97 12.55
CA ALA A 50 14.26 -3.86 11.80
C ALA A 50 14.15 -4.46 10.39
N ALA A 51 13.43 -5.59 10.23
CA ALA A 51 13.18 -6.18 8.91
C ALA A 51 12.31 -5.28 8.04
N ALA A 52 11.25 -4.71 8.61
CA ALA A 52 10.36 -3.79 7.89
C ALA A 52 11.07 -2.47 7.52
N GLU A 53 11.89 -1.91 8.41
CA GLU A 53 12.70 -0.72 8.14
C GLU A 53 13.72 -0.96 7.02
N ALA A 54 14.38 -2.13 7.01
CA ALA A 54 15.30 -2.50 5.94
C ALA A 54 14.57 -2.62 4.58
N ALA A 55 13.38 -3.23 4.55
CA ALA A 55 12.53 -3.26 3.36
C ALA A 55 12.16 -1.85 2.89
N CYS A 56 11.74 -0.96 3.80
CA CYS A 56 11.44 0.43 3.48
C CYS A 56 12.63 1.15 2.84
N ALA A 57 13.84 0.98 3.38
CA ALA A 57 15.05 1.60 2.86
C ALA A 57 15.35 1.15 1.42
N ILE A 58 15.22 -0.15 1.13
CA ILE A 58 15.40 -0.72 -0.23
C ILE A 58 14.36 -0.15 -1.19
N LEU A 59 13.08 -0.17 -0.81
CA LEU A 59 11.99 0.33 -1.64
C LEU A 59 12.13 1.82 -1.98
N LYS A 60 12.52 2.65 -1.01
CA LYS A 60 12.78 4.08 -1.22
C LYS A 60 13.96 4.34 -2.15
N THR A 61 15.04 3.58 -1.99
CA THR A 61 16.23 3.70 -2.83
C THR A 61 15.97 3.32 -4.29
N HIS A 62 15.09 2.35 -4.51
CA HIS A 62 14.81 1.78 -5.81
C HIS A 62 13.39 2.08 -6.32
N ALA A 63 12.74 3.14 -5.82
CA ALA A 63 11.32 3.43 -6.07
C ALA A 63 10.92 3.52 -7.56
N ALA A 64 11.90 3.74 -8.46
CA ALA A 64 11.68 3.78 -9.91
C ALA A 64 11.50 2.39 -10.55
N GLU A 65 11.94 1.32 -9.87
CA GLU A 65 11.92 -0.04 -10.43
C GLU A 65 10.49 -0.62 -10.48
N PRO A 66 10.22 -1.57 -11.40
CA PRO A 66 8.97 -2.32 -11.41
C PRO A 66 8.71 -3.06 -10.10
N VAL A 67 7.43 -3.24 -9.71
CA VAL A 67 7.07 -3.85 -8.42
C VAL A 67 7.62 -5.27 -8.23
N ILE A 68 7.81 -6.04 -9.32
CA ILE A 68 8.43 -7.37 -9.26
C ILE A 68 9.91 -7.24 -8.90
N ALA A 69 10.65 -6.36 -9.59
CA ALA A 69 12.06 -6.11 -9.29
C ALA A 69 12.26 -5.58 -7.85
N LEU A 70 11.36 -4.70 -7.38
CA LEU A 70 11.36 -4.22 -5.99
C LEU A 70 11.22 -5.37 -4.99
N ALA A 71 10.31 -6.31 -5.24
CA ALA A 71 10.12 -7.48 -4.38
C ALA A 71 11.36 -8.39 -4.37
N GLU A 72 12.02 -8.58 -5.51
CA GLU A 72 13.25 -9.37 -5.63
C GLU A 72 14.41 -8.68 -4.91
N LEU A 73 14.60 -7.37 -5.07
CA LEU A 73 15.61 -6.58 -4.34
C LEU A 73 15.40 -6.67 -2.83
N CYS A 74 14.16 -6.53 -2.36
CA CYS A 74 13.83 -6.72 -0.95
C CYS A 74 14.15 -8.16 -0.50
N HIS A 75 13.80 -9.17 -1.31
CA HIS A 75 14.09 -10.56 -0.96
C HIS A 75 15.58 -10.80 -0.75
N ASP A 76 16.42 -10.30 -1.65
CA ASP A 76 17.86 -10.46 -1.55
C ASP A 76 18.45 -9.69 -0.37
N GLY A 77 17.97 -8.46 -0.13
CA GLY A 77 18.46 -7.62 0.95
C GLY A 77 18.03 -8.06 2.36
N LEU A 78 16.93 -8.86 2.47
CA LEU A 78 16.37 -9.27 3.76
C LEU A 78 16.77 -10.70 4.20
N ARG A 79 17.63 -11.40 3.46
CA ARG A 79 17.98 -12.82 3.70
C ARG A 79 18.53 -13.13 5.12
N PHE A 80 19.07 -12.14 5.80
CA PHE A 80 19.60 -12.28 7.16
C PHE A 80 18.72 -11.63 8.23
N THR A 81 17.46 -11.36 7.90
CA THR A 81 16.44 -10.85 8.81
C THR A 81 15.36 -11.91 9.04
N ARG A 82 14.35 -11.59 9.84
CA ARG A 82 13.14 -12.43 9.93
C ARG A 82 12.33 -12.45 8.63
N GLY A 83 12.60 -11.52 7.71
CA GLY A 83 11.78 -11.30 6.53
C GLY A 83 10.52 -10.51 6.82
N VAL A 84 9.80 -10.23 5.75
CA VAL A 84 8.55 -9.46 5.80
C VAL A 84 7.50 -10.10 4.87
N VAL A 85 6.25 -9.81 5.13
CA VAL A 85 5.17 -9.87 4.14
C VAL A 85 4.85 -8.46 3.68
N MET A 86 4.41 -8.28 2.43
CA MET A 86 4.15 -6.95 1.92
C MET A 86 3.22 -6.92 0.70
N SER A 87 2.54 -5.80 0.54
CA SER A 87 1.84 -5.44 -0.69
C SER A 87 2.41 -4.17 -1.27
N LEU A 88 2.74 -4.21 -2.57
CA LEU A 88 3.27 -3.11 -3.36
C LEU A 88 2.21 -2.63 -4.34
N ALA A 89 2.11 -1.32 -4.52
CA ALA A 89 1.22 -0.69 -5.49
C ALA A 89 1.94 0.50 -6.15
N ALA A 90 2.02 0.51 -7.46
CA ALA A 90 2.62 1.57 -8.24
C ALA A 90 1.57 2.19 -9.15
N PHE A 91 1.29 3.48 -8.96
CA PHE A 91 0.44 4.26 -9.87
C PHE A 91 1.31 4.92 -10.93
N GLU A 92 0.96 4.72 -12.18
CA GLU A 92 1.52 5.44 -13.34
C GLU A 92 0.52 6.53 -13.73
N LEU A 93 0.80 7.77 -13.30
CA LEU A 93 -0.17 8.86 -13.35
C LEU A 93 -0.50 9.26 -14.80
N GLU A 94 0.48 9.25 -15.71
CA GLU A 94 0.28 9.59 -17.12
C GLU A 94 -0.61 8.59 -17.87
N HIS A 95 -0.54 7.31 -17.46
CA HIS A 95 -1.28 6.23 -18.11
C HIS A 95 -2.58 5.86 -17.37
N ASN A 96 -2.83 6.43 -16.20
CA ASN A 96 -3.94 6.05 -15.32
C ASN A 96 -3.96 4.54 -15.04
N LEU A 97 -2.80 3.97 -14.68
CA LEU A 97 -2.63 2.56 -14.37
C LEU A 97 -2.16 2.37 -12.94
N LEU A 98 -2.66 1.32 -12.32
CA LEU A 98 -2.19 0.76 -11.06
C LEU A 98 -1.60 -0.61 -11.33
N THR A 99 -0.32 -0.79 -11.01
CA THR A 99 0.33 -2.11 -10.95
C THR A 99 0.49 -2.51 -9.50
N TRP A 100 -0.08 -3.66 -9.10
CA TRP A 100 0.02 -4.13 -7.72
C TRP A 100 0.47 -5.58 -7.60
N LEU A 101 1.09 -5.92 -6.44
CA LEU A 101 1.66 -7.22 -6.11
C LEU A 101 1.55 -7.45 -4.61
N GLY A 102 1.04 -8.62 -4.18
CA GLY A 102 0.94 -9.01 -2.77
C GLY A 102 1.70 -10.30 -2.47
N ILE A 103 2.51 -10.30 -1.41
CA ILE A 103 3.26 -11.43 -0.88
C ILE A 103 2.94 -11.58 0.60
N GLY A 104 2.42 -12.73 0.99
CA GLY A 104 1.95 -13.01 2.35
C GLY A 104 0.48 -12.67 2.55
N ASN A 105 0.14 -11.92 3.60
CA ASN A 105 -1.21 -11.68 4.09
C ASN A 105 -1.60 -10.18 4.21
N VAL A 106 -0.79 -9.27 3.70
CA VAL A 106 -1.14 -7.83 3.63
C VAL A 106 -2.21 -7.62 2.58
N GLN A 107 -3.44 -7.34 3.02
CA GLN A 107 -4.61 -7.24 2.15
C GLN A 107 -4.58 -5.97 1.32
N GLY A 108 -5.08 -6.06 0.07
CA GLY A 108 -5.30 -4.92 -0.81
C GLY A 108 -6.70 -4.94 -1.40
N VAL A 109 -7.39 -3.80 -1.34
CA VAL A 109 -8.74 -3.60 -1.90
C VAL A 109 -8.74 -2.32 -2.71
N LEU A 110 -9.09 -2.41 -3.99
CA LEU A 110 -9.33 -1.25 -4.84
C LEU A 110 -10.83 -1.06 -5.01
N ARG A 111 -11.35 0.06 -4.50
CA ARG A 111 -12.73 0.46 -4.66
C ARG A 111 -12.87 1.46 -5.78
N ARG A 112 -13.79 1.18 -6.71
CA ARG A 112 -14.10 2.05 -7.85
C ARG A 112 -15.00 3.21 -7.45
N PHE A 113 -14.69 4.42 -7.90
CA PHE A 113 -15.53 5.59 -7.69
C PHE A 113 -16.79 5.53 -8.56
N GLY A 114 -17.93 5.96 -7.98
CA GLY A 114 -19.20 6.09 -8.72
C GLY A 114 -19.93 4.76 -9.02
N LEU A 115 -19.39 3.62 -8.62
CA LEU A 115 -20.05 2.34 -8.76
C LEU A 115 -20.81 1.94 -7.48
N PRO A 116 -21.88 1.11 -7.58
CA PRO A 116 -22.63 0.64 -6.42
C PRO A 116 -21.72 -0.07 -5.39
N LEU A 117 -22.16 -0.13 -4.13
CA LEU A 117 -21.41 -0.75 -3.04
C LEU A 117 -21.21 -2.25 -3.18
N ASP A 118 -22.11 -2.93 -3.91
CA ASP A 118 -22.15 -4.38 -4.03
C ASP A 118 -21.39 -4.86 -5.27
N GLY A 119 -20.23 -5.48 -5.07
CA GLY A 119 -19.48 -6.19 -6.11
C GLY A 119 -18.56 -5.34 -6.98
N THR A 120 -18.09 -4.19 -6.49
CA THR A 120 -17.24 -3.26 -7.23
C THR A 120 -15.83 -3.11 -6.64
N GLU A 121 -15.48 -4.00 -5.71
CA GLU A 121 -14.12 -4.06 -5.19
C GLU A 121 -13.29 -5.07 -5.98
N GLU A 122 -12.09 -4.65 -6.33
CA GLU A 122 -11.05 -5.56 -6.80
C GLU A 122 -10.15 -5.92 -5.63
N LEU A 123 -9.98 -7.22 -5.40
CA LEU A 123 -9.13 -7.73 -4.32
C LEU A 123 -7.75 -8.06 -4.88
N LEU A 124 -6.70 -7.61 -4.19
CA LEU A 124 -5.33 -8.00 -4.49
C LEU A 124 -5.16 -9.50 -4.27
N MET A 125 -4.72 -10.21 -5.33
CA MET A 125 -4.39 -11.62 -5.21
C MET A 125 -3.07 -11.78 -4.44
N LEU A 126 -3.15 -12.34 -3.24
CA LEU A 126 -2.02 -12.60 -2.38
C LEU A 126 -1.35 -13.94 -2.75
N ARG A 127 -0.03 -13.96 -2.68
CA ARG A 127 0.81 -15.16 -2.86
C ARG A 127 1.44 -15.52 -1.53
N ALA A 128 1.18 -16.73 -1.06
CA ALA A 128 1.79 -17.21 0.18
C ALA A 128 3.33 -17.24 0.04
N GLY A 129 4.01 -16.60 0.98
CA GLY A 129 5.48 -16.49 1.01
C GLY A 129 5.94 -15.42 1.99
N VAL A 130 7.25 -15.35 2.18
CA VAL A 130 7.94 -14.37 3.02
C VAL A 130 9.14 -13.82 2.25
N VAL A 131 9.16 -12.51 2.07
CA VAL A 131 10.27 -11.79 1.44
C VAL A 131 11.48 -11.83 2.37
N GLY A 132 12.63 -12.23 1.85
CA GLY A 132 13.84 -12.50 2.65
C GLY A 132 14.03 -13.99 3.00
N SER A 133 12.96 -14.82 2.92
CA SER A 133 13.03 -16.26 3.23
C SER A 133 12.53 -17.12 2.07
N GLN A 134 11.24 -17.11 1.78
CA GLN A 134 10.64 -17.93 0.73
C GLN A 134 9.82 -17.05 -0.20
N LEU A 135 10.42 -16.67 -1.33
CA LEU A 135 9.74 -15.87 -2.35
C LEU A 135 8.90 -16.78 -3.25
N PRO A 136 7.58 -16.50 -3.40
CA PRO A 136 6.75 -17.27 -4.32
C PRO A 136 6.99 -16.82 -5.77
N PRO A 137 6.49 -17.57 -6.79
CA PRO A 137 6.42 -17.06 -8.15
C PRO A 137 5.62 -15.74 -8.19
N LEU A 138 6.29 -14.66 -8.54
CA LEU A 138 5.71 -13.31 -8.51
C LEU A 138 4.76 -13.09 -9.70
N ARG A 139 3.62 -12.48 -9.43
CA ARG A 139 2.66 -12.02 -10.43
C ARG A 139 2.10 -10.67 -10.00
N ALA A 140 2.38 -9.65 -10.78
CA ALA A 140 1.74 -8.35 -10.67
C ALA A 140 0.48 -8.30 -11.55
N SER A 141 -0.55 -7.62 -11.08
CA SER A 141 -1.74 -7.30 -11.88
C SER A 141 -1.70 -5.82 -12.24
N VAL A 142 -2.13 -5.50 -13.46
CA VAL A 142 -2.22 -4.12 -13.96
C VAL A 142 -3.69 -3.78 -14.17
N LEU A 143 -4.15 -2.70 -13.56
CA LEU A 143 -5.53 -2.26 -13.58
C LEU A 143 -5.60 -0.80 -14.03
N PRO A 144 -6.56 -0.44 -14.90
CA PRO A 144 -6.86 0.98 -15.15
C PRO A 144 -7.45 1.60 -13.87
N VAL A 145 -7.13 2.86 -13.61
CA VAL A 145 -7.69 3.64 -12.49
C VAL A 145 -8.28 4.94 -12.99
N ALA A 146 -9.30 5.42 -12.30
CA ALA A 146 -9.96 6.70 -12.57
C ALA A 146 -9.94 7.60 -11.33
N PRO A 147 -10.00 8.93 -11.49
CA PRO A 147 -10.08 9.85 -10.36
C PRO A 147 -11.22 9.49 -9.41
N GLY A 148 -10.91 9.42 -8.11
CA GLY A 148 -11.82 8.97 -7.07
C GLY A 148 -11.67 7.49 -6.68
N ASP A 149 -11.06 6.64 -7.53
CA ASP A 149 -10.74 5.26 -7.16
C ASP A 149 -9.86 5.25 -5.90
N THR A 150 -10.18 4.37 -4.96
CA THR A 150 -9.55 4.35 -3.64
C THR A 150 -8.95 2.97 -3.37
N LEU A 151 -7.62 2.92 -3.26
CA LEU A 151 -6.88 1.75 -2.81
C LEU A 151 -6.76 1.76 -1.29
N VAL A 152 -7.03 0.62 -0.66
CA VAL A 152 -6.74 0.38 0.74
C VAL A 152 -5.81 -0.82 0.86
N LEU A 153 -4.70 -0.64 1.57
CA LEU A 153 -3.84 -1.73 2.03
C LEU A 153 -3.99 -1.86 3.55
N ALA A 154 -4.01 -3.10 4.05
CA ALA A 154 -4.14 -3.37 5.49
C ALA A 154 -3.31 -4.59 5.88
N THR A 155 -2.55 -4.48 6.98
CA THR A 155 -1.81 -5.61 7.58
C THR A 155 -2.78 -6.57 8.27
N ASP A 156 -2.31 -7.73 8.65
CA ASP A 156 -3.16 -8.78 9.19
C ASP A 156 -3.68 -8.50 10.61
N GLY A 157 -3.12 -7.54 11.34
CA GLY A 157 -3.71 -7.00 12.59
C GLY A 157 -5.08 -6.35 12.38
N VAL A 158 -5.45 -6.06 11.13
CA VAL A 158 -6.78 -5.59 10.73
C VAL A 158 -7.63 -6.77 10.27
N GLN A 159 -8.86 -6.90 10.81
CA GLN A 159 -9.81 -7.93 10.37
C GLN A 159 -10.19 -7.71 8.90
N SER A 160 -10.37 -8.80 8.16
CA SER A 160 -10.94 -8.75 6.81
C SER A 160 -12.39 -8.27 6.82
N GLY A 161 -12.89 -7.86 5.64
CA GLY A 161 -14.28 -7.41 5.52
C GLY A 161 -14.48 -5.91 5.76
N PHE A 162 -13.41 -5.12 5.78
CA PHE A 162 -13.46 -3.65 5.94
C PHE A 162 -13.88 -2.91 4.65
N ALA A 163 -13.99 -3.59 3.52
CA ALA A 163 -14.33 -2.97 2.23
C ALA A 163 -15.57 -2.06 2.29
N PRO A 164 -16.67 -2.38 3.01
CA PRO A 164 -17.83 -1.47 3.13
C PRO A 164 -17.52 -0.14 3.82
N ARG A 165 -16.39 -0.02 4.53
CA ARG A 165 -15.94 1.21 5.17
C ARG A 165 -15.12 2.12 4.26
N ILE A 166 -14.72 1.63 3.09
CA ILE A 166 -13.98 2.43 2.13
C ILE A 166 -14.91 3.49 1.54
N SER A 167 -14.66 4.75 1.86
CA SER A 167 -15.40 5.89 1.32
C SER A 167 -14.60 6.55 0.23
N SER A 168 -15.20 6.74 -0.94
CA SER A 168 -14.58 7.50 -2.05
C SER A 168 -14.79 9.01 -1.95
N THR A 169 -15.59 9.48 -1.00
CA THR A 169 -15.89 10.91 -0.80
C THR A 169 -15.35 11.47 0.51
N GLU A 170 -15.13 10.62 1.52
CA GLU A 170 -14.53 11.03 2.78
C GLU A 170 -13.02 11.18 2.64
N ASP A 171 -12.42 12.06 3.44
CA ASP A 171 -10.97 12.24 3.54
C ASP A 171 -10.25 10.89 3.80
N PRO A 172 -9.19 10.54 3.04
CA PRO A 172 -8.48 9.26 3.19
C PRO A 172 -7.95 9.00 4.61
N GLN A 173 -7.53 10.05 5.33
CA GLN A 173 -7.07 9.92 6.71
C GLN A 173 -8.21 9.54 7.66
N ARG A 174 -9.42 10.07 7.43
CA ARG A 174 -10.60 9.67 8.22
C ARG A 174 -11.01 8.24 7.90
N THR A 175 -10.99 7.86 6.63
CA THR A 175 -11.27 6.48 6.19
C THR A 175 -10.28 5.49 6.82
N ALA A 176 -8.97 5.79 6.82
CA ALA A 176 -7.96 4.95 7.46
C ALA A 176 -8.22 4.76 8.96
N ARG A 177 -8.51 5.84 9.67
CA ARG A 177 -8.87 5.79 11.10
C ARG A 177 -10.16 5.01 11.37
N ALA A 178 -11.18 5.17 10.53
CA ALA A 178 -12.46 4.48 10.69
C ALA A 178 -12.30 2.97 10.48
N ILE A 179 -11.47 2.55 9.51
CA ILE A 179 -11.13 1.15 9.28
C ILE A 179 -10.35 0.60 10.48
N LEU A 180 -9.27 1.28 10.91
CA LEU A 180 -8.49 0.82 12.05
C LEU A 180 -9.35 0.69 13.31
N ASN A 181 -10.15 1.69 13.63
CA ASN A 181 -11.00 1.68 14.85
C ASN A 181 -12.07 0.59 14.83
N GLY A 182 -12.62 0.27 13.66
CA GLY A 182 -13.68 -0.73 13.54
C GLY A 182 -13.19 -2.16 13.35
N TYR A 183 -11.94 -2.36 12.91
CA TYR A 183 -11.44 -3.66 12.48
C TYR A 183 -10.09 -4.06 13.10
N ASN A 184 -9.51 -3.25 13.99
CA ASN A 184 -8.29 -3.65 14.71
C ASN A 184 -8.58 -4.87 15.60
N LYS A 185 -7.80 -5.93 15.45
CA LYS A 185 -7.90 -7.16 16.25
C LYS A 185 -7.37 -6.98 17.68
N GLY A 186 -6.40 -6.06 17.87
CA GLY A 186 -5.73 -5.82 19.15
C GLY A 186 -4.80 -6.97 19.59
N THR A 187 -4.52 -7.91 18.70
CA THR A 187 -3.67 -9.10 18.96
C THR A 187 -2.36 -9.08 18.19
N ASP A 188 -2.16 -8.07 17.36
CA ASP A 188 -0.95 -7.80 16.59
C ASP A 188 -0.80 -6.30 16.31
N ASP A 189 0.35 -5.91 15.75
CA ASP A 189 0.51 -4.61 15.12
C ASP A 189 -0.52 -4.47 14.00
N ALA A 190 -1.04 -3.27 13.76
CA ALA A 190 -2.06 -3.03 12.76
C ALA A 190 -1.79 -1.72 12.01
N LEU A 191 -1.77 -1.78 10.68
CA LEU A 191 -1.55 -0.61 9.83
C LEU A 191 -2.51 -0.61 8.65
N VAL A 192 -3.13 0.55 8.40
CA VAL A 192 -4.03 0.81 7.29
C VAL A 192 -3.49 1.98 6.49
N LEU A 193 -3.34 1.78 5.18
CA LEU A 193 -2.99 2.82 4.23
C LEU A 193 -4.15 2.98 3.24
N VAL A 194 -4.62 4.21 3.08
CA VAL A 194 -5.69 4.58 2.14
C VAL A 194 -5.12 5.57 1.12
N ALA A 195 -5.23 5.24 -0.16
CA ALA A 195 -4.74 6.08 -1.25
C ALA A 195 -5.86 6.34 -2.26
N ARG A 196 -6.28 7.60 -2.40
CA ARG A 196 -7.24 8.01 -3.41
C ARG A 196 -6.53 8.57 -4.61
N TYR A 197 -6.80 7.98 -5.77
CA TYR A 197 -6.29 8.46 -7.04
C TYR A 197 -7.03 9.73 -7.48
N GLN A 198 -6.27 10.79 -7.78
CA GLN A 198 -6.80 12.10 -8.19
C GLN A 198 -6.65 12.36 -9.69
N GLY A 199 -5.97 11.47 -10.41
CA GLY A 199 -5.62 11.70 -11.81
C GLY A 199 -4.29 12.40 -11.99
N HIS A 200 -3.88 12.52 -13.24
CA HIS A 200 -2.71 13.28 -13.65
C HIS A 200 -3.08 14.75 -13.82
N PHE A 201 -2.48 15.63 -13.02
CA PHE A 201 -2.63 17.08 -13.20
C PHE A 201 -1.47 17.58 -14.05
N THR A 202 -1.70 17.82 -15.36
CA THR A 202 -0.84 18.71 -16.14
C THR A 202 -1.20 20.14 -15.74
N ASP A 203 -0.22 20.93 -15.27
CA ASP A 203 -0.39 22.37 -15.18
C ASP A 203 -0.73 22.89 -16.60
N GLY A 204 -2.01 23.16 -16.84
CA GLY A 204 -2.47 23.70 -18.11
C GLY A 204 -1.79 25.04 -18.34
N ASN A 205 -0.96 25.12 -19.36
CA ASN A 205 -0.59 26.38 -19.98
C ASN A 205 -1.88 27.10 -20.40
N HIS A 206 -2.29 28.09 -19.63
CA HIS A 206 -3.16 29.13 -20.12
C HIS A 206 -2.37 29.94 -21.15
N GLU A 207 -2.24 29.44 -22.37
CA GLU A 207 -2.04 30.31 -23.51
C GLU A 207 -3.36 31.04 -23.76
N ILE A 208 -3.48 32.21 -23.15
CA ILE A 208 -4.46 33.22 -23.57
C ILE A 208 -3.94 33.73 -24.91
N ASN A 209 -4.48 33.19 -25.99
CA ASN A 209 -4.36 33.85 -27.30
C ASN A 209 -5.23 35.12 -27.27
N ASN A 210 -4.56 36.27 -27.25
CA ASN A 210 -5.11 37.55 -27.64
C ASN A 210 -5.27 37.64 -29.17
#